data_b12f3a8ac08cb19fd9b6a1d02b4450cd
#
_entry.id   b12f3a8ac08cb19fd9b6a1d02b4450cd
#
_cell.length_a   1.000
_cell.length_b   1.000
_cell.length_c   1.000
_cell.angle_alpha   90.00
_cell.angle_beta   90.00
_cell.angle_gamma   90.00
#
_symmetry.space_group_name_H-M   'P 1'
#
loop_
_entity.id
_entity.type
_entity.pdbx_description
1 polymer ?
#
loop_
_entity_poly.entity_id
_entity_poly.type
_entity_poly.pdbx_seq_one_letter_code
_entity_poly.pdbx_strand_id
1 'polypeptide(L)'
;VIKHTNMMFYNFSITLKTCDMDLILCDMPIWKHVYHTLHSLDQWYINPEVYTEPDFHEPNLNSLDDYDNQKVLSREMLIDYFETIKEKITEYLNSLCDEDLYEKPDGCEYNRLSLILGQFRHFHCHMGNINATTIYNTNKWPKVLGMYWLDKIDDCEDINDLYE
;
A
#
# COMPACT_ATOMS: atom_id res chain seq x y z
N VAL A 1 3.79 -15.53 4.40
CA VAL A 1 3.08 -14.24 4.37
C VAL A 1 4.03 -13.10 4.68
N ILE A 2 4.71 -13.06 5.85
CA ILE A 2 5.55 -11.95 6.34
C ILE A 2 6.53 -11.44 5.27
N LYS A 3 7.39 -12.31 4.73
CA LYS A 3 8.38 -11.93 3.71
C LYS A 3 7.76 -11.29 2.47
N HIS A 4 6.61 -11.77 2.01
CA HIS A 4 5.88 -11.17 0.88
C HIS A 4 5.30 -9.80 1.23
N THR A 5 4.83 -9.62 2.45
CA THR A 5 4.36 -8.32 2.94
C THR A 5 5.51 -7.32 3.04
N ASN A 6 6.66 -7.73 3.59
CA ASN A 6 7.86 -6.87 3.65
C ASN A 6 8.33 -6.48 2.25
N MET A 7 8.30 -7.40 1.29
CA MET A 7 8.62 -7.10 -0.11
C MET A 7 7.62 -6.13 -0.74
N MET A 8 6.33 -6.28 -0.48
CA MET A 8 5.29 -5.36 -0.93
C MET A 8 5.55 -3.94 -0.38
N PHE A 9 5.86 -3.83 0.91
CA PHE A 9 6.20 -2.55 1.54
C PHE A 9 7.45 -1.92 0.95
N TYR A 10 8.50 -2.72 0.75
CA TYR A 10 9.72 -2.24 0.11
C TYR A 10 9.43 -1.68 -1.29
N ASN A 11 8.77 -2.44 -2.14
CA ASN A 11 8.44 -2.03 -3.50
C ASN A 11 7.59 -0.75 -3.52
N PHE A 12 6.65 -0.62 -2.58
CA PHE A 12 5.83 0.59 -2.49
C PHE A 12 6.61 1.80 -1.97
N SER A 13 7.58 1.61 -1.10
CA SER A 13 8.47 2.70 -0.69
C SER A 13 9.24 3.30 -1.86
N ILE A 14 9.64 2.47 -2.83
CA ILE A 14 10.24 2.93 -4.08
C ILE A 14 9.21 3.71 -4.93
N THR A 15 8.00 3.17 -5.06
CA THR A 15 6.90 3.87 -5.75
C THR A 15 6.65 5.25 -5.16
N LEU A 16 6.56 5.36 -3.83
CA LEU A 16 6.37 6.64 -3.13
C LEU A 16 7.52 7.64 -3.35
N LYS A 17 8.75 7.16 -3.50
CA LYS A 17 9.93 7.98 -3.75
C LYS A 17 10.04 8.45 -5.21
N THR A 18 9.49 7.69 -6.16
CA THR A 18 9.70 7.89 -7.60
C THR A 18 8.51 8.51 -8.33
N CYS A 19 7.28 8.34 -7.84
CA CYS A 19 6.11 8.91 -8.50
C CYS A 19 6.04 10.43 -8.33
N ASP A 20 5.48 11.11 -9.32
CA ASP A 20 5.10 12.52 -9.20
C ASP A 20 3.65 12.59 -8.72
N MET A 21 3.43 13.18 -7.54
CA MET A 21 2.13 13.20 -6.86
C MET A 21 1.07 14.03 -7.59
N ASP A 22 1.49 14.99 -8.41
CA ASP A 22 0.60 15.93 -9.10
C ASP A 22 0.20 15.47 -10.50
N LEU A 23 0.84 14.43 -11.05
CA LEU A 23 0.45 13.86 -12.33
C LEU A 23 -0.98 13.32 -12.27
N ILE A 24 -1.70 13.45 -13.38
CA ILE A 24 -3.10 13.00 -13.49
C ILE A 24 -3.14 11.62 -14.14
N LEU A 25 -3.82 10.70 -13.48
CA LEU A 25 -4.18 9.38 -13.98
C LEU A 25 -5.69 9.18 -13.85
N CYS A 26 -6.39 8.96 -14.97
CA CYS A 26 -7.86 8.80 -14.99
C CYS A 26 -8.58 9.93 -14.23
N ASP A 27 -8.27 11.18 -14.61
CA ASP A 27 -8.83 12.41 -14.04
C ASP A 27 -8.51 12.70 -12.57
N MET A 28 -7.72 11.82 -11.90
CA MET A 28 -7.32 11.96 -10.51
C MET A 28 -5.80 12.15 -10.36
N PRO A 29 -5.34 12.99 -9.43
CA PRO A 29 -3.91 13.14 -9.15
C PRO A 29 -3.34 11.89 -8.50
N ILE A 30 -2.08 11.59 -8.76
CA ILE A 30 -1.37 10.41 -8.25
C ILE A 30 -1.42 10.33 -6.72
N TRP A 31 -1.33 11.45 -5.99
CA TRP A 31 -1.46 11.41 -4.53
C TRP A 31 -2.77 10.75 -4.07
N LYS A 32 -3.85 10.92 -4.83
CA LYS A 32 -5.16 10.32 -4.50
C LYS A 32 -5.17 8.82 -4.78
N HIS A 33 -4.50 8.35 -5.84
CA HIS A 33 -4.28 6.92 -6.09
C HIS A 33 -3.43 6.29 -4.99
N VAL A 34 -2.39 6.99 -4.52
CA VAL A 34 -1.57 6.56 -3.39
C VAL A 34 -2.43 6.44 -2.13
N TYR A 35 -3.19 7.48 -1.81
CA TYR A 35 -4.06 7.46 -0.63
C TYR A 35 -5.12 6.35 -0.71
N HIS A 36 -5.81 6.19 -1.84
CA HIS A 36 -6.76 5.10 -2.06
C HIS A 36 -6.14 3.73 -1.78
N THR A 37 -4.92 3.51 -2.27
CA THR A 37 -4.19 2.26 -2.07
C THR A 37 -3.88 2.02 -0.58
N LEU A 38 -3.37 3.03 0.11
CA LEU A 38 -3.05 2.96 1.53
C LEU A 38 -4.29 2.82 2.41
N HIS A 39 -5.33 3.59 2.13
CA HIS A 39 -6.59 3.53 2.86
C HIS A 39 -7.23 2.14 2.76
N SER A 40 -7.29 1.56 1.56
CA SER A 40 -7.79 0.20 1.38
C SER A 40 -6.94 -0.84 2.13
N LEU A 41 -5.61 -0.68 2.12
CA LEU A 41 -4.72 -1.57 2.86
C LEU A 41 -4.98 -1.51 4.37
N ASP A 42 -5.10 -0.31 4.93
CA ASP A 42 -5.36 -0.09 6.35
C ASP A 42 -6.71 -0.65 6.78
N GLN A 43 -7.74 -0.41 5.97
CA GLN A 43 -9.09 -0.86 6.26
C GLN A 43 -9.25 -2.37 6.20
N TRP A 44 -8.68 -3.03 5.19
CA TRP A 44 -9.02 -4.41 4.83
C TRP A 44 -7.98 -5.47 5.18
N TYR A 45 -6.74 -5.08 5.54
CA TYR A 45 -5.69 -6.08 5.75
C TYR A 45 -5.90 -6.91 7.02
N ILE A 46 -6.37 -6.31 8.09
CA ILE A 46 -6.49 -6.93 9.41
C ILE A 46 -7.94 -7.35 9.68
N ASN A 47 -8.82 -6.38 9.86
CA ASN A 47 -10.24 -6.60 10.12
C ASN A 47 -11.04 -5.33 9.78
N PRO A 48 -11.82 -5.31 8.70
CA PRO A 48 -12.59 -4.13 8.29
C PRO A 48 -13.70 -3.75 9.29
N GLU A 49 -14.15 -4.69 10.14
CA GLU A 49 -15.26 -4.45 11.07
C GLU A 49 -14.86 -3.58 12.28
N VAL A 50 -13.56 -3.50 12.57
CA VAL A 50 -13.02 -2.68 13.66
C VAL A 50 -12.15 -1.54 13.17
N TYR A 51 -12.16 -1.27 11.86
CA TYR A 51 -11.40 -0.20 11.26
C TYR A 51 -11.90 1.17 11.74
N THR A 52 -10.97 2.08 11.92
CA THR A 52 -11.25 3.49 12.24
C THR A 52 -10.51 4.36 11.26
N GLU A 53 -11.22 5.31 10.66
CA GLU A 53 -10.63 6.28 9.74
C GLU A 53 -9.52 7.10 10.41
N PRO A 54 -8.43 7.41 9.70
CA PRO A 54 -7.41 8.32 10.22
C PRO A 54 -8.00 9.73 10.42
N ASP A 55 -7.51 10.45 11.42
CA ASP A 55 -8.02 11.78 11.81
C ASP A 55 -8.07 12.80 10.67
N PHE A 56 -7.21 12.62 9.67
CA PHE A 56 -7.18 13.50 8.50
C PHE A 56 -8.13 13.08 7.38
N HIS A 57 -8.84 11.95 7.50
CA HIS A 57 -9.78 11.49 6.47
C HIS A 57 -10.99 12.43 6.36
N GLU A 58 -11.44 12.64 5.14
CA GLU A 58 -12.68 13.34 4.82
C GLU A 58 -13.53 12.47 3.88
N PRO A 59 -14.86 12.61 3.88
CA PRO A 59 -15.72 11.85 2.99
C PRO A 59 -15.26 11.91 1.53
N ASN A 60 -15.20 10.75 0.88
CA ASN A 60 -14.76 10.56 -0.51
C ASN A 60 -13.28 10.87 -0.79
N LEU A 61 -12.46 11.16 0.22
CA LEU A 61 -11.04 11.44 0.02
C LEU A 61 -10.31 10.24 -0.63
N ASN A 62 -10.74 9.01 -0.32
CA ASN A 62 -10.23 7.77 -0.89
C ASN A 62 -10.93 7.34 -2.19
N SER A 63 -11.98 8.03 -2.66
CA SER A 63 -12.69 7.67 -3.89
C SER A 63 -11.88 8.04 -5.13
N LEU A 64 -11.86 7.15 -6.14
CA LEU A 64 -11.30 7.42 -7.47
C LEU A 64 -12.39 7.74 -8.53
N ASP A 65 -13.67 7.66 -8.17
CA ASP A 65 -14.79 7.92 -9.08
C ASP A 65 -15.32 9.35 -8.97
N ASP A 66 -15.09 10.00 -7.82
CA ASP A 66 -15.56 11.34 -7.54
C ASP A 66 -14.48 12.15 -6.84
N TYR A 67 -14.31 13.39 -7.25
CA TYR A 67 -13.32 14.33 -6.72
C TYR A 67 -13.95 15.65 -6.35
N ASP A 68 -14.69 15.65 -5.26
CA ASP A 68 -15.30 16.88 -4.70
C ASP A 68 -14.55 17.39 -3.45
N ASN A 69 -13.40 16.83 -3.13
CA ASN A 69 -12.61 17.25 -1.98
C ASN A 69 -11.76 18.48 -2.32
N GLN A 70 -11.69 19.42 -1.37
CA GLN A 70 -10.74 20.54 -1.41
C GLN A 70 -9.38 20.18 -0.76
N LYS A 71 -9.33 19.06 -0.02
CA LYS A 71 -8.14 18.60 0.68
C LYS A 71 -7.17 17.93 -0.28
N VAL A 72 -5.90 18.27 -0.14
CA VAL A 72 -4.77 17.65 -0.82
C VAL A 72 -3.84 17.07 0.22
N LEU A 73 -3.43 15.82 0.05
CA LEU A 73 -2.46 15.18 0.93
C LEU A 73 -1.05 15.37 0.37
N SER A 74 -0.15 15.85 1.21
CA SER A 74 1.26 15.98 0.81
C SER A 74 1.95 14.61 0.77
N ARG A 75 3.10 14.55 0.08
CA ARG A 75 3.93 13.34 0.04
C ARG A 75 4.34 12.90 1.45
N GLU A 76 4.72 13.85 2.31
CA GLU A 76 5.13 13.59 3.69
C GLU A 76 3.99 12.94 4.49
N MET A 77 2.77 13.48 4.40
CA MET A 77 1.59 12.88 5.06
C MET A 77 1.34 11.45 4.58
N LEU A 78 1.49 11.18 3.30
CA LEU A 78 1.30 9.84 2.72
C LEU A 78 2.41 8.86 3.14
N ILE A 79 3.63 9.32 3.27
CA ILE A 79 4.76 8.53 3.80
C ILE A 79 4.53 8.22 5.28
N ASP A 80 4.17 9.19 6.10
CA ASP A 80 3.89 8.99 7.53
C ASP A 80 2.73 8.02 7.74
N TYR A 81 1.68 8.13 6.94
CA TYR A 81 0.56 7.19 6.96
C TYR A 81 0.98 5.78 6.54
N PHE A 82 1.79 5.66 5.49
CA PHE A 82 2.34 4.37 5.06
C PHE A 82 3.18 3.70 6.16
N GLU A 83 4.06 4.43 6.84
CA GLU A 83 4.87 3.85 7.93
C GLU A 83 3.98 3.41 9.11
N THR A 84 2.95 4.18 9.45
CA THR A 84 1.95 3.80 10.48
C THR A 84 1.25 2.47 10.13
N ILE A 85 0.81 2.32 8.87
CA ILE A 85 0.17 1.08 8.39
C ILE A 85 1.15 -0.09 8.43
N LYS A 86 2.38 0.13 8.00
CA LYS A 86 3.44 -0.87 7.97
C LYS A 86 3.75 -1.40 9.37
N GLU A 87 3.90 -0.52 10.37
CA GLU A 87 4.10 -0.89 11.77
C GLU A 87 2.92 -1.75 12.27
N LYS A 88 1.69 -1.26 12.10
CA LYS A 88 0.45 -1.95 12.49
C LYS A 88 0.33 -3.34 11.89
N ILE A 89 0.59 -3.48 10.59
CA ILE A 89 0.52 -4.78 9.89
C ILE A 89 1.67 -5.70 10.32
N THR A 90 2.87 -5.17 10.54
CA THR A 90 4.02 -5.96 11.00
C THR A 90 3.77 -6.54 12.39
N GLU A 91 3.27 -5.74 13.33
CA GLU A 91 2.89 -6.19 14.67
C GLU A 91 1.79 -7.26 14.61
N TYR A 92 0.77 -7.04 13.80
CA TYR A 92 -0.30 -8.00 13.58
C TYR A 92 0.22 -9.34 13.06
N LEU A 93 1.02 -9.35 11.99
CA LEU A 93 1.56 -10.58 11.42
C LEU A 93 2.48 -11.34 12.40
N ASN A 94 3.24 -10.62 13.21
CA ASN A 94 4.10 -11.23 14.23
C ASN A 94 3.32 -11.83 15.41
N SER A 95 2.05 -11.46 15.58
CA SER A 95 1.15 -12.00 16.60
C SER A 95 0.44 -13.29 16.18
N LEU A 96 0.48 -13.64 14.87
CA LEU A 96 -0.24 -14.79 14.32
C LEU A 96 0.63 -16.04 14.24
N CYS A 97 0.01 -17.20 14.42
CA CYS A 97 0.54 -18.48 13.96
C CYS A 97 -0.07 -18.87 12.60
N ASP A 98 0.43 -19.92 11.98
CA ASP A 98 -0.03 -20.32 10.64
C ASP A 98 -1.51 -20.76 10.62
N GLU A 99 -1.99 -21.34 11.70
CA GLU A 99 -3.37 -21.78 11.87
C GLU A 99 -4.34 -20.59 11.90
N ASP A 100 -3.94 -19.47 12.52
CA ASP A 100 -4.76 -18.25 12.60
C ASP A 100 -5.13 -17.71 11.23
N LEU A 101 -4.32 -17.95 10.20
CA LEU A 101 -4.59 -17.47 8.84
C LEU A 101 -5.89 -18.01 8.25
N TYR A 102 -6.32 -19.18 8.67
CA TYR A 102 -7.56 -19.82 8.22
C TYR A 102 -8.78 -19.45 9.03
N GLU A 103 -8.58 -18.75 10.14
CA GLU A 103 -9.65 -18.27 10.99
C GLU A 103 -10.13 -16.89 10.56
N LYS A 104 -11.39 -16.58 10.90
CA LYS A 104 -11.99 -15.26 10.65
C LYS A 104 -11.67 -14.32 11.81
N PRO A 105 -11.34 -13.05 11.55
CA PRO A 105 -11.40 -12.03 12.59
C PRO A 105 -12.82 -11.85 13.11
N ASP A 106 -12.96 -11.35 14.32
CA ASP A 106 -14.26 -11.14 14.96
C ASP A 106 -15.18 -10.26 14.08
N GLY A 107 -16.40 -10.74 13.86
CA GLY A 107 -17.41 -10.05 13.04
C GLY A 107 -17.20 -10.14 11.53
N CYS A 108 -16.03 -10.56 11.05
CA CYS A 108 -15.69 -10.56 9.63
C CYS A 108 -16.20 -11.80 8.88
N GLU A 109 -16.66 -11.62 7.66
CA GLU A 109 -17.09 -12.73 6.80
C GLU A 109 -15.94 -13.51 6.16
N TYR A 110 -14.75 -12.91 6.07
CA TYR A 110 -13.56 -13.46 5.41
C TYR A 110 -12.54 -13.96 6.43
N ASN A 111 -11.82 -15.04 6.10
CA ASN A 111 -10.67 -15.44 6.89
C ASN A 111 -9.46 -14.51 6.62
N ARG A 112 -8.49 -14.52 7.54
CA ARG A 112 -7.32 -13.63 7.49
C ARG A 112 -6.52 -13.79 6.21
N LEU A 113 -6.32 -15.02 5.73
CA LEU A 113 -5.60 -15.26 4.48
C LEU A 113 -6.32 -14.63 3.28
N SER A 114 -7.65 -14.70 3.23
CA SER A 114 -8.45 -14.09 2.16
C SER A 114 -8.35 -12.57 2.16
N LEU A 115 -8.35 -11.93 3.34
CA LEU A 115 -8.14 -10.50 3.49
C LEU A 115 -6.74 -10.10 2.97
N ILE A 116 -5.70 -10.79 3.43
CA ILE A 116 -4.30 -10.55 3.04
C ILE A 116 -4.11 -10.70 1.53
N LEU A 117 -4.59 -11.80 0.93
CA LEU A 117 -4.48 -12.03 -0.50
C LEU A 117 -5.32 -11.04 -1.32
N GLY A 118 -6.47 -10.63 -0.80
CA GLY A 118 -7.30 -9.58 -1.37
C GLY A 118 -6.52 -8.27 -1.47
N GLN A 119 -5.86 -7.89 -0.37
CA GLN A 119 -5.05 -6.68 -0.33
C GLN A 119 -3.77 -6.78 -1.18
N PHE A 120 -3.12 -7.91 -1.26
CA PHE A 120 -2.02 -8.09 -2.20
C PHE A 120 -2.42 -7.80 -3.65
N ARG A 121 -3.57 -8.33 -4.10
CA ARG A 121 -4.06 -8.07 -5.48
C ARG A 121 -4.38 -6.60 -5.69
N HIS A 122 -5.15 -6.00 -4.79
CA HIS A 122 -5.59 -4.60 -4.87
C HIS A 122 -4.39 -3.66 -4.86
N PHE A 123 -3.49 -3.84 -3.90
CA PHE A 123 -2.31 -3.02 -3.70
C PHE A 123 -1.36 -3.06 -4.91
N HIS A 124 -1.06 -4.27 -5.42
CA HIS A 124 -0.19 -4.41 -6.60
C HIS A 124 -0.82 -3.86 -7.88
N CYS A 125 -2.15 -3.94 -8.02
CA CYS A 125 -2.85 -3.32 -9.14
C CYS A 125 -2.61 -1.81 -9.16
N HIS A 126 -2.85 -1.12 -8.06
CA HIS A 126 -2.67 0.33 -7.97
C HIS A 126 -1.20 0.75 -8.02
N MET A 127 -0.30 0.04 -7.35
CA MET A 127 1.13 0.27 -7.44
C MET A 127 1.62 0.17 -8.89
N GLY A 128 1.15 -0.84 -9.63
CA GLY A 128 1.46 -1.00 -11.06
C GLY A 128 0.98 0.18 -11.90
N ASN A 129 -0.21 0.70 -11.65
CA ASN A 129 -0.75 1.87 -12.36
C ASN A 129 0.08 3.14 -12.07
N ILE A 130 0.45 3.36 -10.82
CA ILE A 130 1.30 4.50 -10.41
C ILE A 130 2.69 4.39 -11.06
N ASN A 131 3.30 3.21 -11.01
CA ASN A 131 4.61 2.96 -11.64
C ASN A 131 4.55 3.11 -13.17
N ALA A 132 3.48 2.64 -13.82
CA ALA A 132 3.29 2.82 -15.27
C ALA A 132 3.22 4.31 -15.64
N THR A 133 2.56 5.14 -14.83
CA THR A 133 2.53 6.59 -15.02
C THR A 133 3.93 7.20 -14.87
N THR A 134 4.69 6.76 -13.86
CA THR A 134 6.09 7.17 -13.68
C THR A 134 6.96 6.81 -14.89
N ILE A 135 6.86 5.57 -15.38
CA ILE A 135 7.60 5.09 -16.55
C ILE A 135 7.25 5.93 -17.79
N TYR A 136 5.96 6.15 -18.03
CA TYR A 136 5.50 6.92 -19.19
C TYR A 136 6.06 8.34 -19.20
N ASN A 137 6.10 9.01 -18.04
CA ASN A 137 6.53 10.40 -17.95
C ASN A 137 8.05 10.57 -17.88
N THR A 138 8.78 9.61 -17.31
CA THR A 138 10.21 9.76 -17.05
C THR A 138 11.09 8.90 -17.93
N ASN A 139 10.53 7.89 -18.60
CA ASN A 139 11.23 6.80 -19.26
C ASN A 139 12.22 6.06 -18.34
N LYS A 140 11.92 6.01 -17.04
CA LYS A 140 12.70 5.29 -16.02
C LYS A 140 11.80 4.29 -15.29
N TRP A 141 12.33 3.11 -15.01
CA TRP A 141 11.61 2.04 -14.36
C TRP A 141 11.85 2.07 -12.84
N PRO A 142 10.82 2.35 -12.02
CA PRO A 142 10.96 2.18 -10.59
C PRO A 142 11.38 0.75 -10.25
N LYS A 143 12.34 0.59 -9.35
CA LYS A 143 12.88 -0.72 -9.00
C LYS A 143 11.85 -1.54 -8.24
N VAL A 144 11.53 -2.73 -8.75
CA VAL A 144 10.59 -3.67 -8.13
C VAL A 144 11.32 -4.98 -7.84
N LEU A 145 11.50 -5.29 -6.56
CA LEU A 145 12.11 -6.55 -6.15
C LEU A 145 11.17 -7.72 -6.40
N GLY A 146 11.69 -8.76 -7.04
CA GLY A 146 10.99 -10.01 -7.30
C GLY A 146 11.43 -11.16 -6.37
N MET A 147 10.99 -12.38 -6.69
CA MET A 147 11.18 -13.60 -5.87
C MET A 147 12.63 -13.89 -5.46
N TYR A 148 13.62 -13.49 -6.27
CA TYR A 148 15.04 -13.65 -5.91
C TYR A 148 15.42 -12.97 -4.59
N TRP A 149 14.73 -11.88 -4.26
CA TRP A 149 14.97 -11.07 -3.07
C TRP A 149 14.18 -11.51 -1.84
N LEU A 150 13.23 -12.45 -1.99
CA LEU A 150 12.31 -12.82 -0.92
C LEU A 150 13.01 -13.29 0.36
N ASP A 151 14.08 -14.07 0.22
CA ASP A 151 14.85 -14.58 1.38
C ASP A 151 15.89 -13.57 1.90
N LYS A 152 16.02 -12.42 1.26
CA LYS A 152 16.99 -11.37 1.59
C LYS A 152 16.32 -10.05 1.96
N ILE A 153 14.99 -10.01 1.99
CA ILE A 153 14.26 -8.77 2.16
C ILE A 153 14.49 -8.13 3.52
N ASP A 154 14.69 -8.93 4.55
CA ASP A 154 14.96 -8.47 5.91
C ASP A 154 16.39 -7.94 6.09
N ASP A 155 17.31 -8.31 5.17
CA ASP A 155 18.72 -7.88 5.14
C ASP A 155 18.94 -6.76 4.08
N CYS A 156 17.88 -6.34 3.35
CA CYS A 156 17.98 -5.24 2.40
C CYS A 156 18.13 -3.92 3.16
N GLU A 157 19.38 -3.55 3.43
CA GLU A 157 19.72 -2.15 3.69
C GLU A 157 19.42 -1.32 2.44
N ASP A 158 19.05 -0.06 2.64
CA ASP A 158 18.65 0.90 1.61
C ASP A 158 19.34 0.65 0.27
N ILE A 159 18.59 0.04 -0.66
CA ILE A 159 19.05 0.00 -2.05
C ILE A 159 19.00 1.44 -2.54
N ASN A 160 20.16 2.05 -2.71
CA ASN A 160 20.31 3.45 -3.11
C ASN A 160 19.79 3.73 -4.54
N ASP A 161 19.60 2.68 -5.35
CA ASP A 161 19.10 2.79 -6.71
C ASP A 161 17.58 2.67 -6.75
N LEU A 162 16.89 3.80 -6.95
CA LEU A 162 15.42 3.85 -7.06
C LEU A 162 14.89 3.33 -8.41
N TYR A 163 15.77 3.20 -9.41
CA TYR A 163 15.41 2.79 -10.78
C TYR A 163 16.28 1.61 -11.24
N GLU A 164 15.72 0.82 -12.17
CA GLU A 164 16.43 -0.24 -12.91
C GLU A 164 17.31 0.33 -14.02
#